data_1f198d87d3221d5b149d7b2ec76014b4
#
_entry.id   1f198d87d3221d5b149d7b2ec76014b4
#
_cell.length_a   1.000
_cell.length_b   1.000
_cell.length_c   1.000
_cell.angle_alpha   90.00
_cell.angle_beta   90.00
_cell.angle_gamma   90.00
#
_symmetry.space_group_name_H-M   'P 1'
#
loop_
_entity.id
_entity.type
_entity.pdbx_description
1 polymer ?
#
loop_
_entity_poly.entity_id
_entity_poly.type
_entity_poly.pdbx_seq_one_letter_code
_entity_poly.pdbx_strand_id
1 'polypeptide(L)'
;MLLRITEYLDIDVPSERWCCHRCSQDLGSARESYKCGCLVSARDPHEVHFPMGPDPEFNFSFDPAWMMIVEFYCPQCATLVETEYLPPGHPLTWDIQLDIDALRQKYEAQPLAEAKQ
;
A
#
# COMPACT_ATOMS: atom_id res chain seq x y z
N MET A 1 -3.29 -11.05 16.77
CA MET A 1 -2.10 -10.18 16.96
C MET A 1 -1.80 -9.45 15.67
N LEU A 2 -1.82 -8.13 15.72
CA LEU A 2 -1.54 -7.29 14.57
C LEU A 2 -0.17 -6.64 14.70
N LEU A 3 0.66 -6.83 13.71
CA LEU A 3 1.97 -6.19 13.61
C LEU A 3 1.86 -5.02 12.64
N ARG A 4 2.13 -3.82 13.13
CA ARG A 4 2.07 -2.64 12.26
C ARG A 4 3.28 -2.60 11.34
N ILE A 5 3.03 -2.53 10.04
CA ILE A 5 4.09 -2.50 9.01
C ILE A 5 4.27 -1.08 8.49
N THR A 6 3.18 -0.43 8.10
CA THR A 6 3.19 0.97 7.68
C THR A 6 2.07 1.72 8.40
N GLU A 7 1.91 2.99 8.07
CA GLU A 7 0.86 3.80 8.67
C GLU A 7 -0.55 3.21 8.46
N TYR A 8 -0.77 2.54 7.32
CA TYR A 8 -2.09 2.04 6.95
C TYR A 8 -2.15 0.53 6.78
N LEU A 9 -1.06 -0.19 7.04
CA LEU A 9 -1.01 -1.63 6.83
C LEU A 9 -0.51 -2.35 8.09
N ASP A 10 -1.25 -3.38 8.47
CA ASP A 10 -0.87 -4.34 9.50
C ASP A 10 -0.76 -5.73 8.89
N ILE A 11 -0.06 -6.63 9.59
CA ILE A 11 -0.11 -8.07 9.32
C ILE A 11 -0.66 -8.75 10.57
N ASP A 12 -1.66 -9.61 10.35
CA ASP A 12 -2.06 -10.56 11.37
C ASP A 12 -1.15 -11.79 11.23
N VAL A 13 -0.20 -11.91 12.14
CA VAL A 13 0.85 -12.94 12.03
C VAL A 13 0.31 -14.36 12.11
N PRO A 14 -0.60 -14.70 13.05
CA PRO A 14 -1.14 -16.07 13.10
C PRO A 14 -1.86 -16.51 11.83
N SER A 15 -2.64 -15.64 11.21
CA SER A 15 -3.38 -15.96 10.00
C SER A 15 -2.60 -15.66 8.72
N GLU A 16 -1.46 -14.99 8.82
CA GLU A 16 -0.62 -14.58 7.68
C GLU A 16 -1.42 -13.76 6.67
N ARG A 17 -2.14 -12.73 7.16
CA ARG A 17 -2.97 -11.87 6.30
C ARG A 17 -2.57 -10.41 6.44
N TRP A 18 -2.60 -9.70 5.33
CA TRP A 18 -2.54 -8.24 5.32
C TRP A 18 -3.88 -7.68 5.82
N CYS A 19 -3.82 -6.64 6.62
CA CYS A 19 -5.02 -5.96 7.13
C CYS A 19 -4.87 -4.45 7.01
N CYS A 20 -5.98 -3.78 6.71
CA CYS A 20 -6.04 -2.32 6.77
C CYS A 20 -5.93 -1.88 8.24
N HIS A 21 -5.00 -0.96 8.52
CA HIS A 21 -4.81 -0.49 9.89
C HIS A 21 -6.04 0.23 10.44
N ARG A 22 -6.82 0.91 9.59
CA ARG A 22 -7.97 1.70 10.02
C ARG A 22 -9.22 0.88 10.30
N CYS A 23 -9.53 -0.09 9.45
CA CYS A 23 -10.79 -0.84 9.56
C CYS A 23 -10.62 -2.34 9.75
N SER A 24 -9.38 -2.83 9.76
CA SER A 24 -9.02 -4.25 9.91
C SER A 24 -9.50 -5.13 8.76
N GLN A 25 -9.84 -4.55 7.61
CA GLN A 25 -10.22 -5.32 6.43
C GLN A 25 -9.06 -6.22 5.98
N ASP A 26 -9.39 -7.48 5.69
CA ASP A 26 -8.45 -8.44 5.11
C ASP A 26 -8.07 -8.01 3.69
N LEU A 27 -6.78 -7.81 3.45
CA LEU A 27 -6.25 -7.37 2.16
C LEU A 27 -5.48 -8.49 1.44
N GLY A 28 -5.61 -9.73 1.89
CA GLY A 28 -5.01 -10.87 1.23
C GLY A 28 -3.87 -11.51 2.00
N SER A 29 -3.25 -12.51 1.38
CA SER A 29 -2.14 -13.25 2.00
C SER A 29 -0.93 -12.35 2.23
N ALA A 30 -0.32 -12.45 3.42
CA ALA A 30 0.91 -11.74 3.72
C ALA A 30 2.10 -12.26 2.90
N ARG A 31 1.97 -13.43 2.28
CA ARG A 31 2.99 -14.00 1.40
C ARG A 31 2.89 -13.47 -0.03
N GLU A 32 1.90 -12.63 -0.30
CA GLU A 32 1.69 -11.94 -1.56
C GLU A 32 1.70 -10.43 -1.34
N SER A 33 1.64 -9.66 -2.42
CA SER A 33 1.55 -8.21 -2.31
C SER A 33 0.21 -7.80 -1.71
N TYR A 34 0.22 -6.87 -0.76
CA TYR A 34 -1.02 -6.28 -0.21
C TYR A 34 -1.86 -5.62 -1.30
N LYS A 35 -1.23 -5.21 -2.40
CA LYS A 35 -1.91 -4.55 -3.52
C LYS A 35 -2.93 -5.45 -4.19
N CYS A 36 -2.78 -6.77 -4.07
CA CYS A 36 -3.75 -7.73 -4.61
C CYS A 36 -5.13 -7.60 -3.94
N GLY A 37 -5.19 -7.13 -2.71
CA GLY A 37 -6.43 -6.92 -1.98
C GLY A 37 -6.96 -5.49 -2.01
N CYS A 38 -6.26 -4.56 -2.65
CA CYS A 38 -6.64 -3.16 -2.71
C CYS A 38 -7.41 -2.84 -4.00
N LEU A 39 -8.24 -1.79 -3.94
CA LEU A 39 -8.77 -1.17 -5.14
C LEU A 39 -7.66 -0.32 -5.76
N VAL A 40 -7.49 -0.43 -7.06
CA VAL A 40 -6.41 0.22 -7.79
C VAL A 40 -6.98 1.26 -8.73
N SER A 41 -6.47 2.49 -8.67
CA SER A 41 -6.87 3.57 -9.55
C SER A 41 -5.64 4.21 -10.16
N ALA A 42 -5.52 4.15 -11.49
CA ALA A 42 -4.46 4.85 -12.21
C ALA A 42 -4.98 6.22 -12.64
N ARG A 43 -4.24 7.27 -12.28
CA ARG A 43 -4.66 8.63 -12.51
C ARG A 43 -3.63 9.39 -13.34
N ASP A 44 -4.14 10.26 -14.21
CA ASP A 44 -3.31 11.22 -14.93
C ASP A 44 -2.68 12.19 -13.92
N PRO A 45 -1.36 12.40 -13.97
CA PRO A 45 -0.71 13.36 -13.06
C PRO A 45 -1.31 14.76 -13.12
N HIS A 46 -1.85 15.19 -14.26
CA HIS A 46 -2.50 16.50 -14.40
C HIS A 46 -3.81 16.60 -13.63
N GLU A 47 -4.48 15.49 -13.33
CA GLU A 47 -5.67 15.47 -12.50
C GLU A 47 -5.35 15.67 -11.01
N VAL A 48 -4.17 15.20 -10.59
CA VAL A 48 -3.74 15.27 -9.20
C VAL A 48 -2.96 16.54 -8.91
N HIS A 49 -2.11 16.96 -9.85
CA HIS A 49 -1.26 18.14 -9.75
C HIS A 49 -1.70 19.15 -10.80
N PHE A 50 -2.54 20.08 -10.42
CA PHE A 50 -3.06 21.10 -11.35
C PHE A 50 -1.94 22.03 -11.81
N PRO A 51 -2.05 22.62 -13.03
CA PRO A 51 -1.19 23.71 -13.42
C PRO A 51 -1.28 24.88 -12.44
N MET A 52 -0.15 25.37 -11.99
CA MET A 52 -0.06 26.44 -11.01
C MET A 52 0.05 27.80 -11.70
N GLY A 53 -1.02 28.19 -12.39
CA GLY A 53 -1.06 29.48 -13.06
C GLY A 53 -1.56 29.40 -14.49
N PRO A 54 -1.66 30.54 -15.20
CA PRO A 54 -2.23 30.56 -16.54
C PRO A 54 -1.30 30.04 -17.64
N ASP A 55 -0.01 29.88 -17.34
CA ASP A 55 0.97 29.42 -18.33
C ASP A 55 1.19 27.92 -18.21
N PRO A 56 0.83 27.13 -19.25
CA PRO A 56 0.98 25.68 -19.21
C PRO A 56 2.45 25.22 -19.18
N GLU A 57 3.42 26.10 -19.50
CA GLU A 57 4.84 25.76 -19.41
C GLU A 57 5.31 25.61 -17.97
N PHE A 58 4.60 26.17 -17.01
CA PHE A 58 4.91 26.09 -15.58
C PHE A 58 4.12 24.99 -14.86
N ASN A 59 3.80 23.93 -15.56
CA ASN A 59 3.14 22.78 -14.95
C ASN A 59 4.20 21.80 -14.43
N PHE A 60 4.24 21.62 -13.10
CA PHE A 60 5.19 20.69 -12.44
C PHE A 60 4.71 19.25 -12.41
N SER A 61 3.58 18.97 -13.02
CA SER A 61 3.04 17.63 -13.14
C SER A 61 3.84 16.80 -14.16
N PHE A 62 3.94 15.49 -13.91
CA PHE A 62 4.56 14.59 -14.87
C PHE A 62 3.72 14.47 -16.14
N ASP A 63 4.39 14.25 -17.26
CA ASP A 63 3.73 13.93 -18.52
C ASP A 63 3.07 12.54 -18.39
N PRO A 64 1.76 12.38 -18.63
CA PRO A 64 1.09 11.08 -18.52
C PRO A 64 1.61 10.03 -19.50
N ALA A 65 2.29 10.44 -20.58
CA ALA A 65 2.95 9.49 -21.49
C ALA A 65 4.18 8.84 -20.85
N TRP A 66 4.73 9.43 -19.81
CA TRP A 66 5.95 8.96 -19.13
C TRP A 66 5.65 8.33 -17.79
N MET A 67 4.67 8.86 -17.08
CA MET A 67 4.43 8.48 -15.70
C MET A 67 2.95 8.61 -15.35
N MET A 68 2.42 7.63 -14.65
CA MET A 68 1.05 7.65 -14.12
C MET A 68 1.11 7.58 -12.59
N ILE A 69 0.10 8.14 -11.95
CA ILE A 69 -0.07 8.00 -10.50
C ILE A 69 -1.03 6.84 -10.26
N VAL A 70 -0.54 5.82 -9.56
CA VAL A 70 -1.34 4.65 -9.24
C VAL A 70 -1.63 4.66 -7.75
N GLU A 71 -2.92 4.69 -7.42
CA GLU A 71 -3.38 4.77 -6.03
C GLU A 71 -4.02 3.45 -5.61
N PHE A 72 -3.77 3.05 -4.37
CA PHE A 72 -4.27 1.80 -3.80
C PHE A 72 -5.13 2.12 -2.59
N TYR A 73 -6.38 1.66 -2.62
CA TYR A 73 -7.37 1.96 -1.58
C TYR A 73 -7.86 0.70 -0.90
N CYS A 74 -8.14 0.81 0.41
CA CYS A 74 -8.85 -0.25 1.11
C CYS A 74 -10.27 -0.36 0.55
N PRO A 75 -10.72 -1.56 0.12
CA PRO A 75 -12.06 -1.71 -0.44
C PRO A 75 -13.18 -1.51 0.58
N GLN A 76 -12.88 -1.57 1.87
CA GLN A 76 -13.88 -1.42 2.94
C GLN A 76 -14.06 0.02 3.37
N CYS A 77 -12.97 0.72 3.73
CA CYS A 77 -13.06 2.06 4.29
C CYS A 77 -12.55 3.15 3.36
N ALA A 78 -12.09 2.78 2.17
CA ALA A 78 -11.57 3.69 1.13
C ALA A 78 -10.33 4.49 1.56
N THR A 79 -9.63 4.06 2.60
CA THR A 79 -8.36 4.69 2.98
C THR A 79 -7.34 4.51 1.86
N LEU A 80 -6.66 5.58 1.51
CA LEU A 80 -5.53 5.51 0.58
C LEU A 80 -4.35 4.84 1.28
N VAL A 81 -4.05 3.60 0.86
CA VAL A 81 -3.02 2.77 1.50
C VAL A 81 -1.64 3.12 0.97
N GLU A 82 -1.52 3.32 -0.33
CA GLU A 82 -0.23 3.58 -0.99
C GLU A 82 -0.44 4.29 -2.30
N THR A 83 0.59 5.03 -2.74
CA THR A 83 0.63 5.69 -4.04
C THR A 83 1.95 5.35 -4.70
N GLU A 84 1.90 4.95 -5.98
CA GLU A 84 3.10 4.70 -6.79
C GLU A 84 3.10 5.59 -8.01
N TYR A 85 4.30 5.92 -8.48
CA TYR A 85 4.50 6.58 -9.77
C TYR A 85 5.10 5.56 -10.71
N LEU A 86 4.33 5.16 -11.73
CA LEU A 86 4.75 4.11 -12.68
C LEU A 86 4.59 4.59 -14.12
N PRO A 87 5.49 4.19 -15.03
CA PRO A 87 5.28 4.39 -16.46
C PRO A 87 4.00 3.69 -16.92
N PRO A 88 3.28 4.23 -17.93
CA PRO A 88 2.10 3.55 -18.46
C PRO A 88 2.42 2.12 -18.90
N GLY A 89 1.57 1.17 -18.49
CA GLY A 89 1.74 -0.24 -18.81
C GLY A 89 2.76 -0.98 -17.96
N HIS A 90 3.43 -0.30 -17.03
CA HIS A 90 4.36 -0.98 -16.11
C HIS A 90 3.57 -1.80 -15.09
N PRO A 91 3.97 -3.06 -14.82
CA PRO A 91 3.29 -3.85 -13.80
C PRO A 91 3.46 -3.24 -12.41
N LEU A 92 2.49 -3.48 -11.54
CA LEU A 92 2.54 -3.03 -10.15
C LEU A 92 3.76 -3.65 -9.45
N THR A 93 4.42 -2.86 -8.61
CA THR A 93 5.60 -3.35 -7.89
C THR A 93 5.19 -4.09 -6.62
N TRP A 94 5.95 -5.10 -6.26
CA TRP A 94 5.83 -5.75 -4.95
C TRP A 94 6.87 -5.10 -4.03
N ASP A 95 6.49 -3.97 -3.45
CA ASP A 95 7.41 -3.10 -2.71
C ASP A 95 7.72 -3.59 -1.29
N ILE A 96 6.78 -4.32 -0.66
CA ILE A 96 6.97 -4.83 0.70
C ILE A 96 6.95 -6.34 0.66
N GLN A 97 8.14 -6.94 0.63
CA GLN A 97 8.32 -8.39 0.69
C GLN A 97 8.95 -8.75 2.03
N LEU A 98 8.22 -9.49 2.84
CA LEU A 98 8.65 -9.87 4.17
C LEU A 98 8.84 -11.38 4.26
N ASP A 99 9.82 -11.78 5.07
CA ASP A 99 10.00 -13.18 5.42
C ASP A 99 8.99 -13.55 6.49
N ILE A 100 7.85 -14.09 6.06
CA ILE A 100 6.74 -14.41 6.96
C ILE A 100 7.11 -15.53 7.92
N ASP A 101 7.91 -16.50 7.48
CA ASP A 101 8.35 -17.60 8.35
C ASP A 101 9.23 -17.06 9.49
N ALA A 102 10.14 -16.14 9.18
CA ALA A 102 10.97 -15.51 10.19
C ALA A 102 10.15 -14.66 11.17
N LEU A 103 9.15 -13.95 10.68
CA LEU A 103 8.24 -13.17 11.53
C LEU A 103 7.47 -14.07 12.49
N ARG A 104 6.96 -15.19 12.00
CA ARG A 104 6.23 -16.14 12.85
C ARG A 104 7.13 -16.69 13.93
N GLN A 105 8.34 -17.11 13.59
CA GLN A 105 9.30 -17.61 14.57
C GLN A 105 9.62 -16.59 15.64
N LYS A 106 9.82 -15.34 15.23
CA LYS A 106 10.11 -14.25 16.16
C LYS A 106 8.97 -14.03 17.15
N TYR A 107 7.74 -14.01 16.69
CA TYR A 107 6.59 -13.73 17.54
C TYR A 107 6.13 -14.93 18.34
N GLU A 108 6.35 -16.14 17.88
CA GLU A 108 6.13 -17.34 18.67
C GLU A 108 7.14 -17.47 19.82
N ALA A 109 8.37 -16.98 19.59
CA ALA A 109 9.41 -17.00 20.62
C ALA A 109 9.26 -15.91 21.68
N GLN A 110 8.39 -14.90 21.44
CA GLN A 110 8.23 -13.75 22.34
C GLN A 110 6.75 -13.47 22.64
N PRO A 111 5.99 -14.46 23.13
CA PRO A 111 4.55 -14.25 23.36
C PRO A 111 4.25 -13.21 24.42
N LEU A 112 5.12 -13.02 25.41
CA LEU A 112 4.93 -12.04 26.47
C LEU A 112 5.13 -10.60 25.99
N ALA A 113 5.95 -10.38 24.97
CA ALA A 113 6.15 -9.07 24.39
C ALA A 113 4.88 -8.58 23.68
N GLU A 114 4.10 -9.50 23.11
CA GLU A 114 2.83 -9.18 22.47
C GLU A 114 1.77 -8.74 23.49
N ALA A 115 1.72 -9.40 24.63
CA ALA A 115 0.74 -9.12 25.66
C ALA A 115 0.86 -7.71 26.23
N LYS A 116 1.99 -7.05 26.03
CA LYS A 116 2.24 -5.70 26.53
C LYS A 116 1.85 -4.61 25.53
N GLN A 117 1.51 -4.99 24.35
CA GLN A 117 1.05 -4.07 23.30
C GLN A 117 -0.48 -3.97 23.31
#